data_a1745f5de5bb7a71bf375e39d4cbb441
#
_entry.id   a1745f5de5bb7a71bf375e39d4cbb441
#
_cell.length_a   1.000
_cell.length_b   1.000
_cell.length_c   1.000
_cell.angle_alpha   90.00
_cell.angle_beta   90.00
_cell.angle_gamma   90.00
#
_symmetry.space_group_name_H-M   'P 1'
#
loop_
_entity.id
_entity.type
_entity.pdbx_description
1 polymer ?
#
loop_
_entity_poly.entity_id
_entity_poly.type
_entity_poly.pdbx_seq_one_letter_code
_entity_poly.pdbx_strand_id
1 'polypeptide(L)'
;MKEVLIVTDPEKIKLLGDRTRLEIVNLLRERPMSVSELSVTLKKSPSTIYRHINLLEKAGFVEEVGRDGNETLYRRSARVFLIAPYQEGDITTPIMKAIHRREAEMLYNLFKNAGFDIEDKKTFIKIVERFLRTLDMFSSKFAKRIEGFDLNPIEFIHLMNLLVLINSPELQEEAKELRKLLKLED
;
A
#
# COMPACT_ATOMS: atom_id res chain seq x y z
N MET A 1 -14.18 -9.42 5.52
CA MET A 1 -13.12 -8.48 5.08
C MET A 1 -12.53 -7.84 6.32
N LYS A 2 -11.21 -7.93 6.52
CA LYS A 2 -10.49 -7.26 7.61
C LYS A 2 -10.38 -5.76 7.34
N GLU A 3 -10.21 -4.94 8.38
CA GLU A 3 -9.93 -3.51 8.19
C GLU A 3 -8.47 -3.32 7.74
N VAL A 4 -7.52 -3.91 8.46
CA VAL A 4 -6.09 -3.86 8.13
C VAL A 4 -5.51 -5.26 8.09
N LEU A 5 -4.76 -5.59 7.04
CA LEU A 5 -3.94 -6.79 6.95
C LEU A 5 -2.47 -6.41 6.85
N ILE A 6 -1.69 -6.85 7.82
CA ILE A 6 -0.24 -6.63 7.83
C ILE A 6 0.41 -7.76 7.04
N VAL A 7 1.26 -7.41 6.09
CA VAL A 7 1.95 -8.36 5.19
C VAL A 7 3.46 -8.18 5.37
N THR A 8 4.09 -9.16 5.99
CA THR A 8 5.55 -9.17 6.26
C THR A 8 6.30 -10.20 5.41
N ASP A 9 5.59 -11.16 4.82
CA ASP A 9 6.16 -12.24 4.01
C ASP A 9 6.67 -11.70 2.66
N PRO A 10 7.99 -11.76 2.37
CA PRO A 10 8.58 -11.27 1.14
C PRO A 10 8.00 -11.91 -0.12
N GLU A 11 7.67 -13.20 -0.09
CA GLU A 11 7.09 -13.88 -1.25
C GLU A 11 5.67 -13.39 -1.56
N LYS A 12 4.88 -13.08 -0.53
CA LYS A 12 3.57 -12.42 -0.72
C LYS A 12 3.74 -11.00 -1.27
N ILE A 13 4.67 -10.23 -0.70
CA ILE A 13 4.93 -8.85 -1.17
C ILE A 13 5.35 -8.86 -2.64
N LYS A 14 6.22 -9.78 -3.04
CA LYS A 14 6.66 -9.96 -4.43
C LYS A 14 5.50 -10.20 -5.41
N LEU A 15 4.42 -10.85 -4.96
CA LEU A 15 3.24 -11.02 -5.81
C LEU A 15 2.62 -9.68 -6.22
N LEU A 16 2.64 -8.67 -5.36
CA LEU A 16 2.12 -7.32 -5.65
C LEU A 16 3.00 -6.52 -6.62
N GLY A 17 4.22 -6.98 -6.91
CA GLY A 17 5.11 -6.36 -7.90
C GLY A 17 4.64 -6.56 -9.35
N ASP A 18 3.74 -7.49 -9.62
CA ASP A 18 3.11 -7.65 -10.94
C ASP A 18 2.00 -6.61 -11.13
N ARG A 19 2.09 -5.85 -12.22
CA ARG A 19 1.15 -4.77 -12.53
C ARG A 19 -0.31 -5.27 -12.58
N THR A 20 -0.55 -6.42 -13.19
CA THR A 20 -1.91 -6.95 -13.34
C THR A 20 -2.50 -7.33 -11.98
N ARG A 21 -1.72 -7.97 -11.10
CA ARG A 21 -2.16 -8.32 -9.74
C ARG A 21 -2.48 -7.08 -8.91
N LEU A 22 -1.62 -6.06 -9.01
CA LEU A 22 -1.87 -4.80 -8.32
C LEU A 22 -3.14 -4.10 -8.84
N GLU A 23 -3.37 -4.11 -10.15
CA GLU A 23 -4.59 -3.55 -10.76
C GLU A 23 -5.84 -4.33 -10.32
N ILE A 24 -5.80 -5.67 -10.26
CA ILE A 24 -6.89 -6.50 -9.73
C ILE A 24 -7.21 -6.11 -8.28
N VAL A 25 -6.20 -6.07 -7.41
CA VAL A 25 -6.36 -5.69 -6.00
C VAL A 25 -6.96 -4.29 -5.86
N ASN A 26 -6.58 -3.35 -6.72
CA ASN A 26 -7.15 -1.99 -6.70
C ASN A 26 -8.62 -1.96 -7.16
N LEU A 27 -8.98 -2.68 -8.23
CA LEU A 27 -10.37 -2.76 -8.70
C LEU A 27 -11.29 -3.40 -7.66
N LEU A 28 -10.83 -4.48 -7.02
CA LEU A 28 -11.57 -5.17 -5.96
C LEU A 28 -11.70 -4.38 -4.65
N ARG A 29 -11.12 -3.18 -4.59
CA ARG A 29 -11.31 -2.23 -3.48
C ARG A 29 -12.71 -1.63 -3.50
N GLU A 30 -13.22 -1.35 -4.68
CA GLU A 30 -14.48 -0.59 -4.85
C GLU A 30 -15.69 -1.50 -4.66
N ARG A 31 -15.65 -2.70 -5.26
CA ARG A 31 -16.72 -3.70 -5.15
C ARG A 31 -16.22 -5.12 -5.47
N PRO A 32 -16.97 -6.15 -5.09
CA PRO A 32 -16.73 -7.50 -5.60
C PRO A 32 -16.87 -7.56 -7.13
N MET A 33 -16.02 -8.34 -7.78
CA MET A 33 -16.04 -8.55 -9.24
C MET A 33 -15.78 -10.00 -9.58
N SER A 34 -16.35 -10.46 -10.71
CA SER A 34 -16.06 -11.76 -11.29
C SER A 34 -14.80 -11.75 -12.15
N VAL A 35 -14.30 -12.93 -12.51
CA VAL A 35 -13.20 -13.09 -13.46
C VAL A 35 -13.54 -12.45 -14.82
N SER A 36 -14.78 -12.60 -15.29
CA SER A 36 -15.25 -12.02 -16.54
C SER A 36 -15.21 -10.49 -16.51
N GLU A 37 -15.74 -9.88 -15.45
CA GLU A 37 -15.71 -8.41 -15.29
C GLU A 37 -14.28 -7.86 -15.26
N LEU A 38 -13.38 -8.50 -14.48
CA LEU A 38 -11.97 -8.13 -14.41
C LEU A 38 -11.27 -8.30 -15.78
N SER A 39 -11.61 -9.37 -16.51
CA SER A 39 -11.11 -9.64 -17.85
C SER A 39 -11.43 -8.51 -18.83
N VAL A 40 -12.68 -8.08 -18.85
CA VAL A 40 -13.15 -6.95 -19.68
C VAL A 40 -12.45 -5.65 -19.27
N THR A 41 -12.45 -5.35 -17.96
CA THR A 41 -11.88 -4.10 -17.43
C THR A 41 -10.39 -3.97 -17.71
N LEU A 42 -9.63 -5.05 -17.52
CA LEU A 42 -8.18 -5.06 -17.68
C LEU A 42 -7.73 -5.43 -19.10
N LYS A 43 -8.68 -5.74 -19.99
CA LYS A 43 -8.42 -6.15 -21.39
C LYS A 43 -7.44 -7.34 -21.46
N LYS A 44 -7.66 -8.35 -20.63
CA LYS A 44 -6.88 -9.59 -20.55
C LYS A 44 -7.79 -10.81 -20.68
N SER A 45 -7.23 -11.96 -21.09
CA SER A 45 -8.02 -13.18 -21.20
C SER A 45 -8.53 -13.65 -19.82
N PRO A 46 -9.73 -14.25 -19.72
CA PRO A 46 -10.27 -14.82 -18.49
C PRO A 46 -9.31 -15.81 -17.82
N SER A 47 -8.61 -16.63 -18.59
CA SER A 47 -7.62 -17.58 -18.07
C SER A 47 -6.42 -16.90 -17.41
N THR A 48 -5.98 -15.77 -17.96
CA THR A 48 -4.91 -14.95 -17.36
C THR A 48 -5.37 -14.35 -16.04
N ILE A 49 -6.57 -13.75 -16.00
CA ILE A 49 -7.14 -13.17 -14.78
C ILE A 49 -7.35 -14.25 -13.71
N TYR A 50 -7.93 -15.39 -14.08
CA TYR A 50 -8.15 -16.51 -13.15
C TYR A 50 -6.84 -16.97 -12.49
N ARG A 51 -5.75 -17.10 -13.27
CA ARG A 51 -4.43 -17.43 -12.72
C ARG A 51 -3.95 -16.39 -11.70
N HIS A 52 -4.12 -15.09 -11.99
CA HIS A 52 -3.74 -14.03 -11.06
C HIS A 52 -4.60 -14.03 -9.80
N ILE A 53 -5.91 -14.22 -9.92
CA ILE A 53 -6.83 -14.34 -8.78
C ILE A 53 -6.41 -15.50 -7.88
N ASN A 54 -6.16 -16.67 -8.41
CA ASN A 54 -5.74 -17.84 -7.63
C ASN A 54 -4.44 -17.59 -6.85
N LEU A 55 -3.48 -16.87 -7.44
CA LEU A 55 -2.25 -16.49 -6.74
C LEU A 55 -2.51 -15.51 -5.61
N LEU A 56 -3.36 -14.52 -5.85
CA LEU A 56 -3.72 -13.50 -4.86
C LEU A 56 -4.57 -14.11 -3.72
N GLU A 57 -5.45 -15.03 -4.01
CA GLU A 57 -6.27 -15.75 -3.03
C GLU A 57 -5.41 -16.63 -2.12
N LYS A 58 -4.52 -17.45 -2.69
CA LYS A 58 -3.55 -18.26 -1.94
C LYS A 58 -2.64 -17.42 -1.03
N ALA A 59 -2.32 -16.21 -1.47
CA ALA A 59 -1.52 -15.28 -0.69
C ALA A 59 -2.34 -14.51 0.37
N GLY A 60 -3.67 -14.60 0.32
CA GLY A 60 -4.57 -13.95 1.26
C GLY A 60 -4.88 -12.49 0.95
N PHE A 61 -4.63 -12.00 -0.27
CA PHE A 61 -4.99 -10.64 -0.69
C PHE A 61 -6.44 -10.53 -1.20
N VAL A 62 -6.98 -11.62 -1.69
CA VAL A 62 -8.31 -11.70 -2.28
C VAL A 62 -9.05 -12.87 -1.66
N GLU A 63 -10.37 -12.78 -1.56
CA GLU A 63 -11.24 -13.83 -1.05
C GLU A 63 -12.50 -13.96 -1.92
N GLU A 64 -13.00 -15.17 -2.07
CA GLU A 64 -14.34 -15.45 -2.62
C GLU A 64 -15.40 -14.94 -1.65
N VAL A 65 -16.46 -14.28 -2.17
CA VAL A 65 -17.52 -13.71 -1.32
C VAL A 65 -18.94 -14.14 -1.74
N GLY A 66 -19.06 -14.92 -2.79
CA GLY A 66 -20.34 -15.42 -3.27
C GLY A 66 -20.34 -15.62 -4.77
N ARG A 67 -21.55 -15.75 -5.32
CA ARG A 67 -21.76 -15.95 -6.76
C ARG A 67 -22.83 -15.01 -7.29
N ASP A 68 -22.65 -14.61 -8.54
CA ASP A 68 -23.68 -13.97 -9.35
C ASP A 68 -23.96 -14.89 -10.55
N GLY A 69 -25.14 -15.56 -10.53
CA GLY A 69 -25.42 -16.64 -11.44
C GLY A 69 -24.39 -17.76 -11.34
N ASN A 70 -23.69 -18.03 -12.44
CA ASN A 70 -22.63 -19.05 -12.50
C ASN A 70 -21.23 -18.51 -12.23
N GLU A 71 -21.08 -17.21 -11.98
CA GLU A 71 -19.78 -16.56 -11.78
C GLU A 71 -19.45 -16.39 -10.31
N THR A 72 -18.23 -16.78 -9.92
CA THR A 72 -17.69 -16.51 -8.58
C THR A 72 -17.27 -15.06 -8.47
N LEU A 73 -17.70 -14.40 -7.39
CA LEU A 73 -17.32 -13.04 -7.05
C LEU A 73 -16.17 -13.01 -6.05
N TYR A 74 -15.20 -12.18 -6.34
CA TYR A 74 -14.02 -11.95 -5.51
C TYR A 74 -13.98 -10.52 -4.99
N ARG A 75 -13.43 -10.34 -3.80
CA ARG A 75 -13.11 -9.02 -3.23
C ARG A 75 -11.74 -9.04 -2.55
N ARG A 76 -11.28 -7.87 -2.11
CA ARG A 76 -10.10 -7.79 -1.23
C ARG A 76 -10.40 -8.42 0.13
N SER A 77 -9.41 -9.09 0.71
CA SER A 77 -9.50 -9.65 2.06
C SER A 77 -9.44 -8.58 3.16
N ALA A 78 -8.85 -7.39 2.85
CA ALA A 78 -8.75 -6.27 3.78
C ALA A 78 -8.94 -4.92 3.07
N ARG A 79 -9.37 -3.90 3.82
CA ARG A 79 -9.48 -2.50 3.33
C ARG A 79 -8.12 -1.88 3.11
N VAL A 80 -7.19 -2.13 4.04
CA VAL A 80 -5.81 -1.64 3.98
C VAL A 80 -4.86 -2.82 4.05
N PHE A 81 -3.89 -2.87 3.13
CA PHE A 81 -2.73 -3.75 3.23
C PHE A 81 -1.54 -2.91 3.69
N LEU A 82 -1.06 -3.18 4.90
CA LEU A 82 0.20 -2.62 5.39
C LEU A 82 1.33 -3.54 4.95
N ILE A 83 2.11 -3.09 3.98
CA ILE A 83 3.28 -3.82 3.49
C ILE A 83 4.47 -3.44 4.34
N ALA A 84 4.99 -4.38 5.11
CA ALA A 84 6.12 -4.17 6.01
C ALA A 84 7.24 -5.18 5.70
N PRO A 85 8.15 -4.89 4.75
CA PRO A 85 9.25 -5.79 4.41
C PRO A 85 10.16 -5.98 5.62
N TYR A 86 10.54 -7.23 5.89
CA TYR A 86 11.24 -7.60 7.12
C TYR A 86 12.75 -7.33 7.10
N GLN A 87 13.39 -7.16 5.91
CA GLN A 87 14.85 -7.00 5.81
C GLN A 87 15.26 -5.93 4.79
N GLU A 88 16.24 -5.13 5.19
CA GLU A 88 16.96 -4.22 4.29
C GLU A 88 17.80 -5.04 3.29
N GLY A 89 17.71 -4.71 1.99
CA GLY A 89 18.46 -5.41 0.94
C GLY A 89 17.75 -6.61 0.30
N ASP A 90 16.50 -6.88 0.66
CA ASP A 90 15.70 -7.98 0.12
C ASP A 90 15.28 -7.73 -1.35
N ILE A 91 14.88 -8.82 -2.02
CA ILE A 91 14.27 -8.84 -3.37
C ILE A 91 13.05 -7.91 -3.50
N THR A 92 12.44 -7.53 -2.38
CA THR A 92 11.33 -6.57 -2.31
C THR A 92 11.75 -5.11 -2.51
N THR A 93 13.06 -4.78 -2.39
CA THR A 93 13.55 -3.40 -2.48
C THR A 93 13.12 -2.65 -3.75
N PRO A 94 13.19 -3.21 -4.98
CA PRO A 94 12.71 -2.54 -6.17
C PRO A 94 11.19 -2.31 -6.16
N ILE A 95 10.44 -3.26 -5.62
CA ILE A 95 8.98 -3.21 -5.51
C ILE A 95 8.58 -2.11 -4.52
N MET A 96 9.20 -2.08 -3.35
CA MET A 96 8.94 -1.06 -2.33
C MET A 96 9.30 0.33 -2.84
N LYS A 97 10.42 0.46 -3.56
CA LYS A 97 10.79 1.73 -4.20
C LYS A 97 9.73 2.22 -5.19
N ALA A 98 9.15 1.32 -5.99
CA ALA A 98 8.07 1.66 -6.92
C ALA A 98 6.78 2.05 -6.17
N ILE A 99 6.46 1.37 -5.07
CA ILE A 99 5.32 1.68 -4.20
C ILE A 99 5.52 3.06 -3.58
N HIS A 100 6.64 3.33 -2.91
CA HIS A 100 6.94 4.62 -2.29
C HIS A 100 6.89 5.77 -3.30
N ARG A 101 7.40 5.55 -4.51
CA ARG A 101 7.33 6.52 -5.59
C ARG A 101 5.89 6.91 -5.92
N ARG A 102 5.03 5.90 -6.10
CA ARG A 102 3.61 6.10 -6.40
C ARG A 102 2.89 6.80 -5.25
N GLU A 103 3.16 6.40 -4.01
CA GLU A 103 2.58 7.01 -2.82
C GLU A 103 3.03 8.47 -2.67
N ALA A 104 4.31 8.77 -2.92
CA ALA A 104 4.82 10.13 -2.90
C ALA A 104 4.15 11.01 -3.97
N GLU A 105 3.91 10.47 -5.18
CA GLU A 105 3.17 11.18 -6.23
C GLU A 105 1.70 11.41 -5.86
N MET A 106 1.07 10.44 -5.21
CA MET A 106 -0.31 10.57 -4.72
C MET A 106 -0.39 11.65 -3.63
N LEU A 107 0.53 11.65 -2.66
CA LEU A 107 0.60 12.68 -1.62
C LEU A 107 0.87 14.06 -2.20
N TYR A 108 1.78 14.19 -3.18
CA TYR A 108 1.97 15.45 -3.90
C TYR A 108 0.66 15.99 -4.46
N ASN A 109 -0.10 15.17 -5.19
CA ASN A 109 -1.37 15.58 -5.77
C ASN A 109 -2.40 15.96 -4.70
N LEU A 110 -2.44 15.22 -3.58
CA LEU A 110 -3.31 15.52 -2.44
C LEU A 110 -3.00 16.91 -1.87
N PHE A 111 -1.72 17.20 -1.60
CA PHE A 111 -1.31 18.52 -1.08
C PHE A 111 -1.59 19.65 -2.07
N LYS A 112 -1.34 19.46 -3.35
CA LYS A 112 -1.69 20.45 -4.39
C LYS A 112 -3.20 20.72 -4.44
N ASN A 113 -4.01 19.68 -4.38
CA ASN A 113 -5.48 19.81 -4.33
C ASN A 113 -6.00 20.49 -3.05
N ALA A 114 -5.26 20.32 -1.95
CA ALA A 114 -5.53 20.98 -0.67
C ALA A 114 -5.06 22.46 -0.64
N GLY A 115 -4.49 22.97 -1.74
CA GLY A 115 -4.09 24.37 -1.89
C GLY A 115 -2.65 24.68 -1.49
N PHE A 116 -1.84 23.67 -1.16
CA PHE A 116 -0.42 23.90 -0.88
C PHE A 116 0.35 24.24 -2.16
N ASP A 117 1.15 25.30 -2.09
CA ASP A 117 2.01 25.74 -3.19
C ASP A 117 3.37 25.07 -3.13
N ILE A 118 3.49 23.89 -3.78
CA ILE A 118 4.73 23.13 -3.86
C ILE A 118 5.39 23.40 -5.21
N GLU A 119 6.43 24.24 -5.22
CA GLU A 119 7.13 24.67 -6.44
C GLU A 119 7.99 23.55 -7.02
N ASP A 120 8.71 22.79 -6.18
CA ASP A 120 9.60 21.71 -6.61
C ASP A 120 9.00 20.32 -6.34
N LYS A 121 8.19 19.85 -7.29
CA LYS A 121 7.62 18.49 -7.28
C LYS A 121 8.66 17.39 -7.13
N LYS A 122 9.82 17.54 -7.81
CA LYS A 122 10.85 16.50 -7.83
C LYS A 122 11.50 16.33 -6.45
N THR A 123 11.81 17.44 -5.81
CA THR A 123 12.36 17.44 -4.44
C THR A 123 11.33 16.94 -3.44
N PHE A 124 10.06 17.39 -3.53
CA PHE A 124 8.99 16.88 -2.67
C PHE A 124 8.89 15.35 -2.73
N ILE A 125 8.80 14.78 -3.94
CA ILE A 125 8.71 13.33 -4.12
C ILE A 125 9.93 12.62 -3.50
N LYS A 126 11.14 13.12 -3.73
CA LYS A 126 12.36 12.54 -3.14
C LYS A 126 12.35 12.50 -1.61
N ILE A 127 11.90 13.59 -0.98
CA ILE A 127 11.84 13.66 0.48
C ILE A 127 10.80 12.69 1.01
N VAL A 128 9.61 12.65 0.38
CA VAL A 128 8.54 11.73 0.79
C VAL A 128 8.94 10.27 0.56
N GLU A 129 9.61 9.93 -0.53
CA GLU A 129 10.16 8.58 -0.75
C GLU A 129 11.15 8.18 0.36
N ARG A 130 12.02 9.12 0.80
CA ARG A 130 12.97 8.89 1.90
C ARG A 130 12.24 8.72 3.22
N PHE A 131 11.26 9.57 3.52
CA PHE A 131 10.39 9.46 4.70
C PHE A 131 9.69 8.10 4.77
N LEU A 132 9.02 7.68 3.70
CA LEU A 132 8.30 6.40 3.64
C LEU A 132 9.24 5.22 3.87
N ARG A 133 10.42 5.23 3.25
CA ARG A 133 11.45 4.20 3.46
C ARG A 133 11.92 4.13 4.92
N THR A 134 12.18 5.29 5.53
CA THR A 134 12.58 5.36 6.94
C THR A 134 11.47 4.83 7.85
N LEU A 135 10.22 5.22 7.57
CA LEU A 135 9.05 4.73 8.29
C LEU A 135 8.89 3.21 8.17
N ASP A 136 9.11 2.63 7.00
CA ASP A 136 9.06 1.18 6.78
C ASP A 136 10.11 0.43 7.58
N MET A 137 11.34 0.95 7.65
CA MET A 137 12.40 0.34 8.45
C MET A 137 12.01 0.22 9.93
N PHE A 138 11.33 1.23 10.47
CA PHE A 138 10.85 1.19 11.85
C PHE A 138 9.59 0.34 12.00
N SER A 139 8.66 0.48 11.07
CA SER A 139 7.39 -0.28 11.09
C SER A 139 7.62 -1.78 10.99
N SER A 140 8.62 -2.23 10.24
CA SER A 140 8.92 -3.65 10.07
C SER A 140 9.27 -4.36 11.40
N LYS A 141 9.93 -3.66 12.32
CA LYS A 141 10.25 -4.20 13.66
C LYS A 141 8.98 -4.49 14.48
N PHE A 142 7.94 -3.72 14.30
CA PHE A 142 6.65 -3.85 15.01
C PHE A 142 5.66 -4.70 14.25
N ALA A 143 5.64 -4.62 12.91
CA ALA A 143 4.68 -5.29 12.05
C ALA A 143 4.58 -6.79 12.33
N LYS A 144 5.71 -7.47 12.54
CA LYS A 144 5.74 -8.89 12.86
C LYS A 144 5.09 -9.23 14.21
N ARG A 145 5.15 -8.31 15.18
CA ARG A 145 4.57 -8.50 16.51
C ARG A 145 3.06 -8.30 16.52
N ILE A 146 2.55 -7.49 15.60
CA ILE A 146 1.13 -7.19 15.45
C ILE A 146 0.50 -7.90 14.25
N GLU A 147 1.25 -8.74 13.56
CA GLU A 147 0.74 -9.58 12.48
C GLU A 147 -0.37 -10.50 13.03
N GLY A 148 -1.53 -10.48 12.38
CA GLY A 148 -2.70 -11.25 12.79
C GLY A 148 -3.66 -10.53 13.73
N PHE A 149 -3.31 -9.37 14.30
CA PHE A 149 -4.27 -8.53 15.00
C PHE A 149 -5.25 -7.92 13.99
N ASP A 150 -6.51 -7.84 14.41
CA ASP A 150 -7.55 -7.16 13.63
C ASP A 150 -7.68 -5.73 14.17
N LEU A 151 -6.94 -4.81 13.56
CA LEU A 151 -6.96 -3.40 13.95
C LEU A 151 -8.07 -2.68 13.20
N ASN A 152 -8.88 -1.91 13.94
CA ASN A 152 -9.78 -0.97 13.30
C ASN A 152 -9.00 0.26 12.75
N PRO A 153 -9.59 1.08 11.85
CA PRO A 153 -8.89 2.21 11.25
C PRO A 153 -8.36 3.24 12.26
N ILE A 154 -9.07 3.46 13.35
CA ILE A 154 -8.68 4.44 14.39
C ILE A 154 -7.47 3.93 15.17
N GLU A 155 -7.52 2.67 15.61
CA GLU A 155 -6.38 2.01 16.27
C GLU A 155 -5.14 2.02 15.38
N PHE A 156 -5.32 1.73 14.08
CA PHE A 156 -4.24 1.78 13.10
C PHE A 156 -3.62 3.18 12.98
N ILE A 157 -4.45 4.24 12.84
CA ILE A 157 -3.99 5.62 12.76
C ILE A 157 -3.25 6.01 14.04
N HIS A 158 -3.78 5.69 15.23
CA HIS A 158 -3.12 6.00 16.50
C HIS A 158 -1.79 5.27 16.64
N LEU A 159 -1.72 3.99 16.25
CA LEU A 159 -0.49 3.22 16.24
C LEU A 159 0.56 3.87 15.32
N MET A 160 0.18 4.24 14.10
CA MET A 160 1.08 4.89 13.15
C MET A 160 1.57 6.25 13.66
N ASN A 161 0.68 7.08 14.23
CA ASN A 161 1.06 8.36 14.84
C ASN A 161 2.07 8.17 15.99
N LEU A 162 1.85 7.17 16.84
CA LEU A 162 2.76 6.84 17.93
C LEU A 162 4.13 6.36 17.40
N LEU A 163 4.14 5.52 16.37
CA LEU A 163 5.38 5.06 15.73
C LEU A 163 6.17 6.22 15.10
N VAL A 164 5.49 7.14 14.42
CA VAL A 164 6.12 8.36 13.89
C VAL A 164 6.70 9.22 15.02
N LEU A 165 5.96 9.40 16.10
CA LEU A 165 6.42 10.18 17.26
C LEU A 165 7.66 9.56 17.92
N ILE A 166 7.65 8.25 18.15
CA ILE A 166 8.78 7.52 18.76
C ILE A 166 10.03 7.60 17.89
N ASN A 167 9.86 7.58 16.56
CA ASN A 167 10.99 7.66 15.61
C ASN A 167 11.22 9.09 15.06
N SER A 168 10.64 10.10 15.72
CA SER A 168 10.77 11.49 15.27
C SER A 168 12.22 12.01 15.19
N PRO A 169 13.17 11.58 16.05
CA PRO A 169 14.56 11.99 15.91
C PRO A 169 15.17 11.63 14.55
N GLU A 170 14.87 10.45 14.03
CA GLU A 170 15.37 9.94 12.76
C GLU A 170 14.66 10.57 11.55
N LEU A 171 13.48 11.16 11.77
CA LEU A 171 12.67 11.81 10.74
C LEU A 171 12.83 13.34 10.71
N GLN A 172 13.71 13.90 11.55
CA GLN A 172 13.85 15.36 11.71
C GLN A 172 14.26 16.07 10.43
N GLU A 173 15.17 15.48 9.64
CA GLU A 173 15.65 16.11 8.41
C GLU A 173 14.54 16.16 7.36
N GLU A 174 13.81 15.06 7.16
CA GLU A 174 12.67 15.02 6.26
C GLU A 174 11.57 16.00 6.69
N ALA A 175 11.29 16.07 7.99
CA ALA A 175 10.32 17.00 8.54
C ALA A 175 10.68 18.45 8.27
N LYS A 176 11.95 18.85 8.50
CA LYS A 176 12.45 20.21 8.21
C LYS A 176 12.33 20.55 6.72
N GLU A 177 12.81 19.65 5.85
CA GLU A 177 12.75 19.88 4.41
C GLU A 177 11.30 20.00 3.91
N LEU A 178 10.36 19.16 4.42
CA LEU A 178 8.94 19.25 4.08
C LEU A 178 8.29 20.54 4.59
N ARG A 179 8.56 20.95 5.85
CA ARG A 179 8.05 22.22 6.39
C ARG A 179 8.43 23.40 5.51
N LYS A 180 9.71 23.45 5.08
CA LYS A 180 10.20 24.50 4.17
C LYS A 180 9.50 24.47 2.81
N LEU A 181 9.37 23.28 2.20
CA LEU A 181 8.70 23.13 0.90
C LEU A 181 7.21 23.47 0.93
N LEU A 182 6.56 23.17 2.06
CA LEU A 182 5.13 23.44 2.27
C LEU A 182 4.88 24.84 2.83
N LYS A 183 5.94 25.65 3.04
CA LYS A 183 5.87 27.00 3.60
C LYS A 183 5.10 27.02 4.94
N LEU A 184 5.39 26.01 5.81
CA LEU A 184 4.79 25.87 7.16
C LEU A 184 5.69 26.49 8.26
N GLU A 185 6.74 27.20 7.90
CA GLU A 185 7.60 27.95 8.82
C GLU A 185 7.05 29.38 8.90
N ASP A 186 6.74 29.82 10.12
CA ASP A 186 6.41 31.22 10.45
C ASP A 186 7.66 32.08 10.40
#